data_fac0e9ad35e6fe57eb609b438bde7588
#
_entry.id   fac0e9ad35e6fe57eb609b438bde7588
#
_cell.length_a   1.000
_cell.length_b   1.000
_cell.length_c   1.000
_cell.angle_alpha   90.00
_cell.angle_beta   90.00
_cell.angle_gamma   90.00
#
_symmetry.space_group_name_H-M   'P 1'
#
loop_
_entity.id
_entity.type
_entity.pdbx_description
1 polymer ?
#
loop_
_entity_poly.entity_id
_entity_poly.type
_entity_poly.pdbx_seq_one_letter_code
_entity_poly.pdbx_strand_id
1 'polypeptide(L)'
;NVAIGTNAGQNVKTTSLGGGDNVAIGTNAGRDVKSSIGHNTAVGHSAGQTVDGTNNVAFGSGSGQKVKGDNNTSIGINAGIEVKNSSNVSIGSDSGQYTDGVGNTAIGYQAGQKVTGGHNISMGYQSAKGLNGGSNTIIGFQAGQEIVGGNNIIVGTNATKKVTVDNVVSIGTNSTASTNNSVAVGSYSKATGNAAIAIGQGSNASKDNSMAIGNRSTVNAVKDVAIGSDSSTSATTGVSKATITVPGTGKSITYGTFAGSNPDAAFSVGSAGRERQIQNVAAGRVTATSTDAINGSQLFAVANELGKTWKANAGGNLSGSATSTQVMPGDEVQFVAGKNLEVEQNLATGSQKYTYSLKKDVDLGSTGSLKVGPVTINNNGIDAGNKKITNVAPGTADTDAANVSQVKAAKTTVSSDDNSITVTETTKPDGHKNYDLSVDVTKLDAANKSLSNINNAGNKVISNIARKSIDVVA
;
A
#
# COMPACT_ATOMS: atom_id res chain seq x y z
N ASN A 1 44.93 -47.33 3.85
CA ASN A 1 43.74 -47.80 4.59
C ASN A 1 44.10 -48.10 6.06
N VAL A 2 43.22 -47.68 6.96
CA VAL A 2 43.25 -48.00 8.40
C VAL A 2 41.96 -48.76 8.72
N ALA A 3 42.06 -49.96 9.29
CA ALA A 3 40.91 -50.78 9.69
C ALA A 3 41.10 -51.29 11.14
N ILE A 4 40.22 -50.92 12.05
CA ILE A 4 40.25 -51.30 13.46
C ILE A 4 38.87 -51.81 13.89
N GLY A 5 38.75 -53.11 14.18
CA GLY A 5 37.50 -53.70 14.62
C GLY A 5 37.13 -54.93 13.79
N THR A 6 36.15 -55.72 14.27
CA THR A 6 35.66 -56.93 13.58
C THR A 6 35.02 -56.55 12.24
N ASN A 7 35.49 -57.15 11.14
CA ASN A 7 35.05 -56.88 9.77
C ASN A 7 35.19 -55.37 9.33
N ALA A 8 35.99 -54.58 10.03
CA ALA A 8 36.29 -53.22 9.62
C ALA A 8 37.01 -53.23 8.25
N GLY A 9 36.58 -52.41 7.30
CA GLY A 9 37.13 -52.35 5.94
C GLY A 9 37.02 -53.63 5.12
N GLN A 10 36.17 -54.58 5.48
CA GLN A 10 35.97 -55.81 4.72
C GLN A 10 35.30 -55.52 3.36
N ASN A 11 35.76 -56.19 2.31
CA ASN A 11 35.23 -56.08 0.94
C ASN A 11 35.34 -54.65 0.34
N VAL A 12 36.31 -53.86 0.74
CA VAL A 12 36.58 -52.55 0.11
C VAL A 12 37.12 -52.79 -1.31
N LYS A 13 36.42 -52.25 -2.31
CA LYS A 13 36.82 -52.36 -3.72
C LYS A 13 37.14 -50.95 -4.25
N THR A 14 38.37 -50.71 -4.61
CA THR A 14 38.80 -49.47 -5.31
C THR A 14 39.13 -49.81 -6.75
N THR A 15 38.71 -49.00 -7.72
CA THR A 15 38.93 -49.26 -9.16
C THR A 15 40.19 -48.59 -9.69
N SER A 16 40.86 -47.76 -8.92
CA SER A 16 42.10 -47.06 -9.28
C SER A 16 43.35 -47.77 -8.71
N LEU A 17 44.43 -47.81 -9.47
CA LEU A 17 45.73 -48.45 -9.12
C LEU A 17 46.44 -47.81 -7.92
N GLY A 18 45.88 -46.87 -7.25
CA GLY A 18 46.46 -46.20 -6.06
C GLY A 18 45.73 -46.48 -4.76
N GLY A 19 44.78 -47.42 -4.70
CA GLY A 19 43.99 -47.86 -3.55
C GLY A 19 43.80 -46.80 -2.46
N GLY A 20 42.67 -46.20 -2.41
CA GLY A 20 42.40 -45.00 -1.60
C GLY A 20 42.64 -45.13 -0.10
N ASP A 21 42.92 -44.05 0.53
CA ASP A 21 43.16 -43.91 1.99
C ASP A 21 41.81 -43.90 2.75
N ASN A 22 41.23 -45.09 2.95
CA ASN A 22 40.01 -45.27 3.72
C ASN A 22 40.36 -45.46 5.21
N VAL A 23 39.58 -44.88 6.11
CA VAL A 23 39.65 -45.13 7.54
C VAL A 23 38.38 -45.81 8.01
N ALA A 24 38.48 -46.99 8.63
CA ALA A 24 37.39 -47.76 9.17
C ALA A 24 37.64 -48.17 10.61
N ILE A 25 36.93 -47.60 11.55
CA ILE A 25 37.10 -47.86 13.01
C ILE A 25 35.77 -48.29 13.60
N GLY A 26 35.65 -49.52 14.03
CA GLY A 26 34.42 -50.09 14.61
C GLY A 26 34.00 -51.37 13.95
N THR A 27 33.18 -52.17 14.64
CA THR A 27 32.63 -53.43 14.09
C THR A 27 31.81 -53.14 12.81
N ASN A 28 32.13 -53.82 11.69
CA ASN A 28 31.56 -53.60 10.40
C ASN A 28 31.68 -52.18 9.81
N ALA A 29 32.54 -51.34 10.36
CA ALA A 29 32.77 -49.99 9.79
C ALA A 29 33.41 -50.09 8.42
N GLY A 30 32.98 -49.26 7.46
CA GLY A 30 33.51 -49.25 6.08
C GLY A 30 33.45 -50.60 5.35
N ARG A 31 32.49 -51.45 5.70
CA ARG A 31 32.34 -52.77 5.03
C ARG A 31 31.59 -52.57 3.71
N ASP A 32 31.97 -53.32 2.68
CA ASP A 32 31.37 -53.35 1.34
C ASP A 32 31.41 -51.98 0.61
N VAL A 33 32.51 -51.21 0.81
CA VAL A 33 32.73 -49.94 0.14
C VAL A 33 33.17 -50.12 -1.30
N LYS A 34 32.52 -49.47 -2.24
CA LYS A 34 32.92 -49.34 -3.64
C LYS A 34 33.33 -47.90 -3.91
N SER A 35 34.52 -47.66 -4.36
CA SER A 35 35.05 -46.33 -4.58
C SER A 35 36.03 -46.30 -5.74
N SER A 36 36.04 -45.21 -6.51
CA SER A 36 37.03 -45.04 -7.57
C SER A 36 38.44 -44.76 -7.01
N ILE A 37 38.55 -43.91 -6.00
CA ILE A 37 39.82 -43.48 -5.39
C ILE A 37 39.87 -43.63 -3.87
N GLY A 38 38.81 -43.98 -3.17
CA GLY A 38 38.75 -44.12 -1.72
C GLY A 38 38.52 -42.80 -0.95
N HIS A 39 39.35 -42.55 0.06
CA HIS A 39 39.31 -41.42 0.97
C HIS A 39 38.01 -41.35 1.80
N ASN A 40 37.39 -42.49 2.10
CA ASN A 40 36.21 -42.55 2.97
C ASN A 40 36.66 -42.75 4.43
N THR A 41 36.00 -42.04 5.33
CA THR A 41 36.22 -42.17 6.80
C THR A 41 34.94 -42.70 7.45
N ALA A 42 35.06 -43.87 8.10
CA ALA A 42 33.93 -44.50 8.80
C ALA A 42 34.34 -44.84 10.25
N VAL A 43 33.73 -44.18 11.22
CA VAL A 43 34.02 -44.38 12.65
C VAL A 43 32.72 -44.69 13.39
N GLY A 44 32.61 -45.89 13.94
CA GLY A 44 31.42 -46.34 14.64
C GLY A 44 30.94 -47.75 14.17
N HIS A 45 30.09 -48.39 14.98
CA HIS A 45 29.48 -49.67 14.60
C HIS A 45 28.67 -49.52 13.30
N SER A 46 29.02 -50.29 12.28
CA SER A 46 28.38 -50.26 10.96
C SER A 46 28.39 -48.89 10.26
N ALA A 47 29.25 -47.96 10.68
CA ALA A 47 29.41 -46.68 9.98
C ALA A 47 29.98 -46.89 8.59
N GLY A 48 29.49 -46.13 7.58
CA GLY A 48 29.98 -46.19 6.21
C GLY A 48 29.82 -47.54 5.55
N GLN A 49 28.87 -48.37 5.97
CA GLN A 49 28.63 -49.67 5.37
C GLN A 49 27.91 -49.54 4.02
N THR A 50 28.40 -50.25 3.01
CA THR A 50 27.81 -50.26 1.65
C THR A 50 27.84 -48.86 1.00
N VAL A 51 28.97 -48.20 1.04
CA VAL A 51 29.19 -46.92 0.36
C VAL A 51 29.65 -47.14 -1.07
N ASP A 52 29.02 -46.43 -2.01
CA ASP A 52 29.40 -46.37 -3.42
C ASP A 52 29.77 -44.92 -3.77
N GLY A 53 31.03 -44.54 -3.53
CA GLY A 53 31.52 -43.17 -3.69
C GLY A 53 32.81 -42.87 -2.95
N THR A 54 33.33 -41.64 -3.09
CA THR A 54 34.61 -41.17 -2.58
C THR A 54 34.42 -39.99 -1.62
N ASN A 55 35.44 -39.77 -0.75
CA ASN A 55 35.49 -38.62 0.20
C ASN A 55 34.27 -38.55 1.13
N ASN A 56 33.67 -39.68 1.47
CA ASN A 56 32.54 -39.68 2.40
C ASN A 56 33.03 -39.79 3.84
N VAL A 57 32.40 -39.04 4.75
CA VAL A 57 32.69 -39.10 6.19
C VAL A 57 31.46 -39.63 6.93
N ALA A 58 31.63 -40.71 7.68
CA ALA A 58 30.60 -41.32 8.51
C ALA A 58 31.10 -41.46 9.96
N PHE A 59 30.51 -40.74 10.87
CA PHE A 59 30.92 -40.72 12.30
C PHE A 59 29.69 -41.02 13.18
N GLY A 60 29.64 -42.16 13.80
CA GLY A 60 28.51 -42.61 14.62
C GLY A 60 28.00 -44.00 14.26
N SER A 61 27.27 -44.63 15.17
CA SER A 61 26.69 -45.95 14.91
C SER A 61 25.67 -45.88 13.77
N GLY A 62 25.84 -46.72 12.73
CA GLY A 62 24.95 -46.76 11.58
C GLY A 62 25.03 -45.54 10.66
N SER A 63 25.92 -44.57 10.90
CA SER A 63 26.01 -43.35 10.06
C SER A 63 26.52 -43.71 8.64
N GLY A 64 26.06 -42.98 7.64
CA GLY A 64 26.53 -43.07 6.26
C GLY A 64 26.36 -44.45 5.63
N GLN A 65 25.37 -45.25 6.05
CA GLN A 65 25.11 -46.54 5.43
C GLN A 65 24.41 -46.38 4.08
N LYS A 66 24.75 -47.24 3.11
CA LYS A 66 24.14 -47.30 1.78
C LYS A 66 24.19 -45.97 1.03
N VAL A 67 25.25 -45.21 1.22
CA VAL A 67 25.47 -43.91 0.53
C VAL A 67 25.89 -44.21 -0.92
N LYS A 68 25.29 -43.52 -1.88
CA LYS A 68 25.69 -43.49 -3.29
C LYS A 68 26.01 -42.04 -3.65
N GLY A 69 27.29 -41.78 -3.89
CA GLY A 69 27.76 -40.41 -4.22
C GLY A 69 28.96 -39.99 -3.37
N ASP A 70 29.55 -38.86 -3.74
CA ASP A 70 30.83 -38.39 -3.23
C ASP A 70 30.64 -37.22 -2.25
N ASN A 71 31.66 -36.99 -1.39
CA ASN A 71 31.74 -35.80 -0.54
C ASN A 71 30.57 -35.67 0.46
N ASN A 72 29.94 -36.77 0.87
CA ASN A 72 28.88 -36.71 1.87
C ASN A 72 29.46 -36.77 3.30
N THR A 73 28.89 -35.97 4.20
CA THR A 73 29.24 -35.96 5.63
C THR A 73 28.07 -36.43 6.46
N SER A 74 28.21 -37.49 7.24
CA SER A 74 27.19 -38.07 8.11
C SER A 74 27.71 -38.24 9.53
N ILE A 75 27.22 -37.43 10.46
CA ILE A 75 27.67 -37.39 11.88
C ILE A 75 26.46 -37.59 12.78
N GLY A 76 26.46 -38.67 13.55
CA GLY A 76 25.38 -39.02 14.48
C GLY A 76 24.87 -40.44 14.26
N ILE A 77 24.06 -40.96 15.19
CA ILE A 77 23.47 -42.27 15.09
C ILE A 77 22.53 -42.30 13.88
N ASN A 78 22.75 -43.26 12.97
CA ASN A 78 21.94 -43.41 11.75
C ASN A 78 21.88 -42.15 10.86
N ALA A 79 22.77 -41.19 11.00
CA ALA A 79 22.81 -40.01 10.14
C ALA A 79 23.16 -40.40 8.70
N GLY A 80 22.51 -39.82 7.70
CA GLY A 80 22.81 -40.01 6.28
C GLY A 80 22.65 -41.43 5.77
N ILE A 81 21.70 -42.21 6.25
CA ILE A 81 21.39 -43.54 5.69
C ILE A 81 20.67 -43.35 4.35
N GLU A 82 21.09 -44.15 3.34
CA GLU A 82 20.49 -44.21 2.00
C GLU A 82 20.49 -42.83 1.28
N VAL A 83 21.58 -42.09 1.40
CA VAL A 83 21.83 -40.89 0.60
C VAL A 83 22.22 -41.27 -0.81
N LYS A 84 21.54 -40.73 -1.83
CA LYS A 84 21.72 -41.16 -3.23
C LYS A 84 22.59 -40.25 -4.09
N ASN A 85 22.96 -39.07 -3.62
CA ASN A 85 23.74 -38.10 -4.39
C ASN A 85 24.87 -37.49 -3.55
N SER A 86 25.62 -36.55 -4.13
CA SER A 86 26.86 -36.02 -3.59
C SER A 86 26.68 -34.74 -2.78
N SER A 87 27.71 -34.42 -1.98
CA SER A 87 27.86 -33.12 -1.26
C SER A 87 26.78 -32.86 -0.21
N ASN A 88 26.21 -33.90 0.37
CA ASN A 88 25.22 -33.72 1.44
C ASN A 88 25.88 -33.77 2.81
N VAL A 89 25.37 -32.93 3.74
CA VAL A 89 25.77 -32.87 5.14
C VAL A 89 24.61 -33.28 6.03
N SER A 90 24.81 -34.31 6.86
CA SER A 90 23.81 -34.87 7.77
C SER A 90 24.40 -34.95 9.17
N ILE A 91 23.98 -34.04 10.08
CA ILE A 91 24.51 -33.96 11.47
C ILE A 91 23.36 -34.09 12.46
N GLY A 92 23.44 -35.11 13.31
CA GLY A 92 22.41 -35.44 14.31
C GLY A 92 21.82 -36.83 14.10
N SER A 93 21.19 -37.39 15.14
CA SER A 93 20.57 -38.71 15.04
C SER A 93 19.47 -38.71 14.01
N ASP A 94 19.47 -39.72 13.13
CA ASP A 94 18.52 -39.94 12.04
C ASP A 94 18.41 -38.77 11.02
N SER A 95 19.36 -37.81 11.02
CA SER A 95 19.37 -36.68 10.08
C SER A 95 19.69 -37.15 8.66
N GLY A 96 19.14 -36.47 7.66
CA GLY A 96 19.44 -36.66 6.25
C GLY A 96 19.20 -38.09 5.71
N GLN A 97 18.43 -38.92 6.41
CA GLN A 97 18.11 -40.26 5.91
C GLN A 97 17.23 -40.21 4.67
N TYR A 98 17.47 -41.11 3.74
CA TYR A 98 16.69 -41.26 2.50
C TYR A 98 16.69 -39.97 1.66
N THR A 99 17.84 -39.28 1.61
CA THR A 99 18.02 -38.07 0.81
C THR A 99 18.31 -38.42 -0.64
N ASP A 100 17.54 -37.84 -1.57
CA ASP A 100 17.72 -37.98 -3.02
C ASP A 100 17.90 -36.56 -3.63
N GLY A 101 19.14 -36.05 -3.56
CA GLY A 101 19.49 -34.73 -4.08
C GLY A 101 20.90 -34.31 -3.70
N VAL A 102 21.45 -33.35 -4.42
CA VAL A 102 22.83 -32.84 -4.27
C VAL A 102 22.85 -31.63 -3.34
N GLY A 103 23.89 -31.54 -2.49
CA GLY A 103 24.18 -30.31 -1.77
C GLY A 103 23.19 -29.95 -0.64
N ASN A 104 22.53 -30.95 -0.06
CA ASN A 104 21.62 -30.74 1.06
C ASN A 104 22.38 -30.69 2.39
N THR A 105 21.98 -29.79 3.29
CA THR A 105 22.48 -29.70 4.67
C THR A 105 21.34 -30.01 5.64
N ALA A 106 21.50 -31.04 6.46
CA ALA A 106 20.53 -31.48 7.47
C ALA A 106 21.20 -31.51 8.85
N ILE A 107 20.78 -30.66 9.77
CA ILE A 107 21.35 -30.56 11.10
C ILE A 107 20.25 -30.63 12.18
N GLY A 108 20.29 -31.67 13.01
CA GLY A 108 19.32 -31.90 14.07
C GLY A 108 18.69 -33.29 13.98
N TYR A 109 17.97 -33.68 15.04
CA TYR A 109 17.28 -34.95 15.11
C TYR A 109 16.21 -35.06 13.97
N GLN A 110 16.35 -36.08 13.11
CA GLN A 110 15.49 -36.29 11.93
C GLN A 110 15.34 -35.07 11.01
N ALA A 111 16.26 -34.11 11.05
CA ALA A 111 16.29 -33.02 10.10
C ALA A 111 16.53 -33.53 8.68
N GLY A 112 15.87 -32.99 7.68
CA GLY A 112 16.05 -33.35 6.29
C GLY A 112 15.83 -34.85 5.99
N GLN A 113 15.00 -35.55 6.75
CA GLN A 113 14.68 -36.94 6.50
C GLN A 113 13.70 -37.06 5.34
N LYS A 114 13.98 -37.97 4.36
CA LYS A 114 13.18 -38.17 3.15
C LYS A 114 13.08 -36.92 2.27
N VAL A 115 14.20 -36.27 2.03
CA VAL A 115 14.29 -35.10 1.13
C VAL A 115 14.52 -35.58 -0.31
N THR A 116 13.70 -35.07 -1.23
CA THR A 116 13.91 -35.18 -2.67
C THR A 116 14.18 -33.79 -3.25
N GLY A 117 15.30 -33.65 -3.99
CA GLY A 117 15.76 -32.35 -4.50
C GLY A 117 17.03 -31.85 -3.80
N GLY A 118 17.71 -30.90 -4.42
CA GLY A 118 19.04 -30.45 -4.00
C GLY A 118 19.05 -29.03 -3.41
N HIS A 119 20.23 -28.71 -2.82
CA HIS A 119 20.53 -27.39 -2.29
C HIS A 119 19.58 -26.91 -1.16
N ASN A 120 19.10 -27.85 -0.35
CA ASN A 120 18.24 -27.54 0.77
C ASN A 120 19.05 -27.41 2.08
N ILE A 121 18.66 -26.45 2.93
CA ILE A 121 19.14 -26.29 4.30
C ILE A 121 18.00 -26.68 5.25
N SER A 122 18.24 -27.65 6.12
CA SER A 122 17.29 -28.19 7.08
C SER A 122 17.91 -28.17 8.48
N MET A 123 17.56 -27.23 9.34
CA MET A 123 18.15 -27.13 10.68
C MET A 123 17.07 -27.15 11.77
N GLY A 124 17.20 -28.08 12.72
CA GLY A 124 16.27 -28.22 13.84
C GLY A 124 15.62 -29.61 13.91
N TYR A 125 14.96 -29.89 15.02
CA TYR A 125 14.23 -31.14 15.26
C TYR A 125 13.16 -31.34 14.18
N GLN A 126 13.27 -32.42 13.39
CA GLN A 126 12.35 -32.78 12.32
C GLN A 126 12.07 -31.66 11.28
N SER A 127 12.97 -30.70 11.12
CA SER A 127 12.87 -29.68 10.07
C SER A 127 12.92 -30.32 8.68
N ALA A 128 12.16 -29.82 7.75
CA ALA A 128 12.12 -30.29 6.35
C ALA A 128 11.92 -31.81 6.16
N LYS A 129 11.31 -32.48 7.11
CA LYS A 129 11.00 -33.92 6.96
C LYS A 129 9.99 -34.13 5.86
N GLY A 130 10.30 -34.96 4.87
CA GLY A 130 9.43 -35.25 3.73
C GLY A 130 9.38 -34.13 2.70
N LEU A 131 10.41 -33.29 2.62
CA LEU A 131 10.54 -32.22 1.62
C LEU A 131 10.73 -32.80 0.21
N ASN A 132 9.95 -32.31 -0.76
CA ASN A 132 10.10 -32.62 -2.17
C ASN A 132 10.28 -31.29 -2.96
N GLY A 133 11.53 -30.91 -3.21
CA GLY A 133 11.89 -29.69 -3.91
C GLY A 133 13.30 -29.22 -3.59
N GLY A 134 13.79 -28.22 -4.29
CA GLY A 134 15.16 -27.72 -4.16
C GLY A 134 15.27 -26.28 -3.72
N SER A 135 16.47 -25.91 -3.27
CA SER A 135 16.80 -24.51 -2.89
C SER A 135 15.94 -23.97 -1.73
N ASN A 136 15.55 -24.82 -0.80
CA ASN A 136 14.78 -24.40 0.38
C ASN A 136 15.70 -24.16 1.58
N THR A 137 15.42 -23.10 2.35
CA THR A 137 16.04 -22.84 3.67
C THR A 137 14.99 -23.03 4.75
N ILE A 138 15.12 -24.08 5.55
CA ILE A 138 14.13 -24.49 6.55
C ILE A 138 14.80 -24.63 7.91
N ILE A 139 14.46 -23.76 8.86
CA ILE A 139 15.08 -23.70 10.17
C ILE A 139 14.01 -23.65 11.28
N GLY A 140 14.09 -24.58 12.22
CA GLY A 140 13.23 -24.58 13.40
C GLY A 140 12.65 -25.94 13.76
N PHE A 141 12.07 -26.04 14.93
CA PHE A 141 11.39 -27.24 15.41
C PHE A 141 10.20 -27.55 14.51
N GLN A 142 10.23 -28.70 13.83
CA GLN A 142 9.19 -29.16 12.91
C GLN A 142 8.81 -28.13 11.81
N ALA A 143 9.70 -27.25 11.42
CA ALA A 143 9.49 -26.31 10.32
C ALA A 143 9.44 -27.05 8.97
N GLY A 144 8.64 -26.62 8.03
CA GLY A 144 8.64 -27.02 6.64
C GLY A 144 8.47 -28.52 6.38
N GLN A 145 7.73 -29.22 7.22
CA GLN A 145 7.47 -30.66 7.00
C GLN A 145 6.53 -30.86 5.81
N GLU A 146 6.81 -31.89 5.00
CA GLU A 146 5.96 -32.30 3.88
C GLU A 146 5.67 -31.15 2.89
N ILE A 147 6.68 -30.31 2.63
CA ILE A 147 6.60 -29.26 1.60
C ILE A 147 6.88 -29.89 0.24
N VAL A 148 6.11 -29.49 -0.76
CA VAL A 148 6.38 -29.75 -2.17
C VAL A 148 6.64 -28.41 -2.86
N GLY A 149 7.82 -28.24 -3.47
CA GLY A 149 8.22 -27.02 -4.16
C GLY A 149 9.57 -26.46 -3.70
N GLY A 150 10.03 -25.39 -4.34
CA GLY A 150 11.37 -24.86 -4.18
C GLY A 150 11.47 -23.38 -3.87
N ASN A 151 12.71 -22.95 -3.59
CA ASN A 151 13.04 -21.55 -3.30
C ASN A 151 12.31 -20.98 -2.08
N ASN A 152 11.98 -21.79 -1.09
CA ASN A 152 11.24 -21.38 0.09
C ASN A 152 12.18 -21.04 1.26
N ILE A 153 11.85 -19.99 2.02
CA ILE A 153 12.49 -19.63 3.29
C ILE A 153 11.48 -19.85 4.40
N ILE A 154 11.70 -20.85 5.25
CA ILE A 154 10.78 -21.23 6.32
C ILE A 154 11.56 -21.27 7.64
N VAL A 155 11.29 -20.33 8.53
CA VAL A 155 12.05 -20.18 9.79
C VAL A 155 11.09 -20.04 10.97
N GLY A 156 11.14 -20.96 11.91
CA GLY A 156 10.34 -20.90 13.14
C GLY A 156 9.73 -22.24 13.53
N THR A 157 9.31 -22.34 14.77
CA THR A 157 8.62 -23.53 15.27
C THR A 157 7.30 -23.74 14.52
N ASN A 158 7.11 -24.92 13.95
CA ASN A 158 5.93 -25.30 13.20
C ASN A 158 5.57 -24.36 12.04
N ALA A 159 6.53 -23.59 11.50
CA ALA A 159 6.29 -22.71 10.37
C ALA A 159 5.97 -23.54 9.10
N THR A 160 5.01 -23.11 8.34
CA THR A 160 4.49 -23.66 7.08
C THR A 160 4.73 -25.15 6.86
N LYS A 161 3.69 -25.93 6.87
CA LYS A 161 3.75 -27.39 6.70
C LYS A 161 2.69 -27.90 5.73
N LYS A 162 2.96 -29.06 5.10
CA LYS A 162 1.99 -29.82 4.32
C LYS A 162 1.34 -29.03 3.19
N VAL A 163 2.15 -28.30 2.44
CA VAL A 163 1.67 -27.45 1.33
C VAL A 163 2.54 -27.65 0.08
N THR A 164 1.97 -27.35 -1.07
CA THR A 164 2.69 -27.25 -2.34
C THR A 164 2.88 -25.77 -2.67
N VAL A 165 4.14 -25.29 -2.56
CA VAL A 165 4.46 -23.85 -2.68
C VAL A 165 5.86 -23.61 -3.21
N ASP A 166 5.99 -22.57 -4.02
CA ASP A 166 7.26 -22.05 -4.50
C ASP A 166 7.42 -20.58 -4.10
N ASN A 167 8.67 -20.18 -3.83
CA ASN A 167 9.06 -18.80 -3.58
C ASN A 167 8.35 -18.17 -2.36
N VAL A 168 8.13 -18.92 -1.29
CA VAL A 168 7.50 -18.37 -0.08
C VAL A 168 8.53 -17.96 0.96
N VAL A 169 8.15 -16.96 1.75
CA VAL A 169 8.85 -16.58 2.99
C VAL A 169 7.92 -16.78 4.16
N SER A 170 8.27 -17.66 5.09
CA SER A 170 7.47 -17.92 6.30
C SER A 170 8.39 -17.86 7.52
N ILE A 171 8.30 -16.79 8.29
CA ILE A 171 9.18 -16.54 9.45
C ILE A 171 8.34 -16.29 10.70
N GLY A 172 8.47 -17.17 11.68
CA GLY A 172 7.78 -17.07 12.97
C GLY A 172 7.15 -18.36 13.44
N THR A 173 6.86 -18.46 14.71
CA THR A 173 6.15 -19.62 15.29
C THR A 173 4.76 -19.74 14.71
N ASN A 174 4.43 -20.92 14.15
CA ASN A 174 3.15 -21.19 13.50
C ASN A 174 2.79 -20.19 12.38
N SER A 175 3.79 -19.54 11.77
CA SER A 175 3.56 -18.74 10.56
C SER A 175 3.15 -19.64 9.40
N THR A 176 2.31 -19.15 8.51
CA THR A 176 1.77 -19.92 7.39
C THR A 176 1.83 -19.11 6.10
N ALA A 177 2.66 -19.55 5.16
CA ALA A 177 2.67 -19.10 3.77
C ALA A 177 2.28 -20.32 2.92
N SER A 178 1.02 -20.41 2.48
CA SER A 178 0.47 -21.64 1.89
C SER A 178 0.14 -21.55 0.40
N THR A 179 0.57 -20.49 -0.24
CA THR A 179 0.40 -20.23 -1.68
C THR A 179 1.66 -19.62 -2.25
N ASN A 180 1.88 -19.77 -3.55
CA ASN A 180 3.09 -19.31 -4.22
C ASN A 180 3.31 -17.79 -4.05
N ASN A 181 4.58 -17.40 -3.97
CA ASN A 181 5.03 -16.03 -3.84
C ASN A 181 4.50 -15.30 -2.59
N SER A 182 3.97 -16.01 -1.61
CA SER A 182 3.42 -15.41 -0.39
C SER A 182 4.48 -15.19 0.69
N VAL A 183 4.27 -14.16 1.52
CA VAL A 183 5.16 -13.76 2.61
C VAL A 183 4.40 -13.72 3.92
N ALA A 184 4.77 -14.54 4.89
CA ALA A 184 4.21 -14.56 6.24
C ALA A 184 5.32 -14.34 7.26
N VAL A 185 5.39 -13.18 7.89
CA VAL A 185 6.41 -12.82 8.89
C VAL A 185 5.75 -12.42 10.20
N GLY A 186 6.00 -13.18 11.23
CA GLY A 186 5.43 -12.99 12.55
C GLY A 186 4.79 -14.27 13.11
N SER A 187 4.71 -14.37 14.42
CA SER A 187 4.05 -15.52 15.07
C SER A 187 2.57 -15.56 14.68
N TYR A 188 2.09 -16.73 14.25
CA TYR A 188 0.72 -16.94 13.76
C TYR A 188 0.31 -16.07 12.56
N SER A 189 1.24 -15.46 11.84
CA SER A 189 0.95 -14.76 10.59
C SER A 189 0.47 -15.73 9.52
N LYS A 190 -0.48 -15.29 8.67
CA LYS A 190 -1.10 -16.11 7.65
C LYS A 190 -1.12 -15.38 6.30
N ALA A 191 -0.36 -15.86 5.35
CA ALA A 191 -0.42 -15.43 3.95
C ALA A 191 -0.92 -16.60 3.11
N THR A 192 -2.24 -16.66 2.89
CA THR A 192 -2.91 -17.79 2.23
C THR A 192 -3.51 -17.44 0.88
N GLY A 193 -3.47 -16.18 0.46
CA GLY A 193 -3.72 -15.76 -0.91
C GLY A 193 -2.45 -15.81 -1.75
N ASN A 194 -2.57 -16.01 -3.06
CA ASN A 194 -1.43 -15.99 -3.98
C ASN A 194 -0.77 -14.60 -3.97
N ALA A 195 0.55 -14.55 -3.89
CA ALA A 195 1.32 -13.33 -3.76
C ALA A 195 0.87 -12.43 -2.58
N ALA A 196 0.27 -13.00 -1.55
CA ALA A 196 -0.18 -12.27 -0.37
C ALA A 196 0.97 -12.00 0.60
N ILE A 197 0.90 -10.86 1.30
CA ILE A 197 1.90 -10.44 2.28
C ILE A 197 1.22 -10.26 3.65
N ALA A 198 1.64 -11.03 4.64
CA ALA A 198 1.18 -10.94 6.03
C ALA A 198 2.38 -10.70 6.96
N ILE A 199 2.53 -9.49 7.47
CA ILE A 199 3.63 -9.11 8.36
C ILE A 199 3.10 -8.59 9.69
N GLY A 200 3.45 -9.29 10.76
CA GLY A 200 2.99 -8.98 12.12
C GLY A 200 2.41 -10.21 12.81
N GLN A 201 2.43 -10.21 14.13
CA GLN A 201 1.82 -11.30 14.91
C GLN A 201 0.32 -11.40 14.58
N GLY A 202 -0.14 -12.58 14.17
CA GLY A 202 -1.55 -12.82 13.87
C GLY A 202 -2.09 -12.05 12.67
N SER A 203 -1.23 -11.44 11.84
CA SER A 203 -1.65 -10.80 10.59
C SER A 203 -2.25 -11.82 9.62
N ASN A 204 -3.24 -11.42 8.84
CA ASN A 204 -3.97 -12.33 7.96
C ASN A 204 -4.19 -11.70 6.57
N ALA A 205 -3.44 -12.17 5.59
CA ALA A 205 -3.57 -11.85 4.18
C ALA A 205 -4.09 -13.09 3.42
N SER A 206 -5.40 -13.29 3.43
CA SER A 206 -6.05 -14.50 2.91
C SER A 206 -6.55 -14.38 1.47
N LYS A 207 -6.32 -13.25 0.83
CA LYS A 207 -6.77 -12.96 -0.54
C LYS A 207 -5.58 -12.72 -1.46
N ASP A 208 -5.76 -13.00 -2.74
CA ASP A 208 -4.70 -12.86 -3.74
C ASP A 208 -4.24 -11.40 -3.86
N ASN A 209 -2.92 -11.23 -3.99
CA ASN A 209 -2.29 -9.92 -4.13
C ASN A 209 -2.59 -8.95 -2.97
N SER A 210 -3.02 -9.44 -1.82
CA SER A 210 -3.39 -8.62 -0.68
C SER A 210 -2.24 -8.43 0.31
N MET A 211 -2.32 -7.38 1.13
CA MET A 211 -1.26 -7.02 2.06
C MET A 211 -1.84 -6.68 3.45
N ALA A 212 -1.43 -7.42 4.47
CA ALA A 212 -1.78 -7.18 5.86
C ALA A 212 -0.50 -6.94 6.67
N ILE A 213 -0.24 -5.71 7.07
CA ILE A 213 0.97 -5.31 7.83
C ILE A 213 0.57 -4.72 9.17
N GLY A 214 0.95 -5.38 10.23
CA GLY A 214 0.65 -4.99 11.60
C GLY A 214 0.14 -6.15 12.44
N ASN A 215 0.22 -6.03 13.75
CA ASN A 215 -0.34 -7.03 14.66
C ASN A 215 -1.85 -7.18 14.40
N ARG A 216 -2.32 -8.39 14.17
CA ARG A 216 -3.72 -8.73 13.88
C ARG A 216 -4.38 -7.94 12.73
N SER A 217 -3.58 -7.39 11.81
CA SER A 217 -4.13 -6.77 10.60
C SER A 217 -4.80 -7.81 9.70
N THR A 218 -5.89 -7.44 9.03
CA THR A 218 -6.68 -8.37 8.21
C THR A 218 -7.16 -7.72 6.92
N VAL A 219 -7.09 -8.45 5.82
CA VAL A 219 -7.65 -8.03 4.53
C VAL A 219 -8.82 -8.94 4.14
N ASN A 220 -9.85 -8.36 3.56
CA ASN A 220 -11.10 -9.04 3.26
C ASN A 220 -11.38 -9.23 1.76
N ALA A 221 -10.68 -8.53 0.87
CA ALA A 221 -10.81 -8.68 -0.56
C ALA A 221 -9.46 -8.79 -1.28
N VAL A 222 -9.49 -9.21 -2.54
CA VAL A 222 -8.33 -9.29 -3.44
C VAL A 222 -7.73 -7.90 -3.64
N LYS A 223 -6.39 -7.81 -3.64
CA LYS A 223 -5.61 -6.56 -3.77
C LYS A 223 -5.75 -5.58 -2.60
N ASP A 224 -6.54 -5.87 -1.60
CA ASP A 224 -6.70 -5.00 -0.43
C ASP A 224 -5.39 -4.85 0.34
N VAL A 225 -5.23 -3.68 0.94
CA VAL A 225 -4.08 -3.34 1.78
C VAL A 225 -4.55 -2.86 3.14
N ALA A 226 -4.11 -3.51 4.22
CA ALA A 226 -4.35 -3.11 5.61
C ALA A 226 -3.02 -2.86 6.30
N ILE A 227 -2.77 -1.64 6.75
CA ILE A 227 -1.52 -1.27 7.44
C ILE A 227 -1.81 -0.72 8.83
N GLY A 228 -1.15 -1.30 9.81
CA GLY A 228 -1.27 -0.92 11.22
C GLY A 228 -1.89 -2.03 12.07
N SER A 229 -1.59 -2.02 13.37
CA SER A 229 -2.16 -2.99 14.32
C SER A 229 -3.69 -2.93 14.31
N ASP A 230 -4.34 -4.08 14.27
CA ASP A 230 -5.79 -4.24 14.22
C ASP A 230 -6.45 -3.53 12.99
N SER A 231 -5.70 -3.16 11.98
CA SER A 231 -6.27 -2.59 10.76
C SER A 231 -7.03 -3.66 9.98
N SER A 232 -8.18 -3.28 9.44
CA SER A 232 -9.03 -4.19 8.67
C SER A 232 -9.60 -3.48 7.45
N THR A 233 -9.64 -4.15 6.32
CA THR A 233 -10.36 -3.65 5.15
C THR A 233 -11.82 -4.06 5.21
N SER A 234 -12.67 -3.28 4.57
CA SER A 234 -14.07 -3.61 4.30
C SER A 234 -14.34 -3.50 2.81
N ALA A 235 -15.48 -4.00 2.36
CA ALA A 235 -15.86 -3.92 0.97
C ALA A 235 -15.86 -2.47 0.48
N THR A 236 -15.26 -2.24 -0.69
CA THR A 236 -15.27 -0.93 -1.34
C THR A 236 -16.65 -0.66 -1.94
N THR A 237 -17.09 0.58 -1.83
CA THR A 237 -18.32 1.05 -2.46
C THR A 237 -17.99 2.20 -3.38
N GLY A 238 -18.42 2.12 -4.62
CA GLY A 238 -18.26 3.20 -5.59
C GLY A 238 -19.12 4.40 -5.22
N VAL A 239 -18.52 5.60 -5.24
CA VAL A 239 -19.22 6.86 -4.96
C VAL A 239 -18.95 7.83 -6.09
N SER A 240 -19.94 8.03 -6.97
CA SER A 240 -19.85 8.97 -8.10
C SER A 240 -20.42 10.35 -7.80
N LYS A 241 -21.23 10.49 -6.76
CA LYS A 241 -21.88 11.73 -6.34
C LYS A 241 -22.24 11.69 -4.86
N ALA A 242 -22.33 12.85 -4.24
CA ALA A 242 -22.87 13.02 -2.89
C ALA A 242 -24.08 13.95 -2.92
N THR A 243 -25.11 13.62 -2.15
CA THR A 243 -26.27 14.49 -1.95
C THR A 243 -26.30 14.94 -0.49
N ILE A 244 -26.28 16.23 -0.27
CA ILE A 244 -26.33 16.85 1.06
C ILE A 244 -27.66 17.55 1.18
N THR A 245 -28.45 17.19 2.20
CA THR A 245 -29.66 17.93 2.55
C THR A 245 -29.28 19.11 3.42
N VAL A 246 -29.63 20.32 3.00
CA VAL A 246 -29.34 21.55 3.74
C VAL A 246 -30.30 21.63 4.95
N PRO A 247 -29.77 21.63 6.19
CA PRO A 247 -30.61 21.67 7.38
C PRO A 247 -31.57 22.86 7.39
N GLY A 248 -32.80 22.64 7.82
CA GLY A 248 -33.82 23.70 7.94
C GLY A 248 -34.48 24.16 6.64
N THR A 249 -33.99 23.75 5.46
CA THR A 249 -34.54 24.25 4.18
C THR A 249 -35.31 23.20 3.39
N GLY A 250 -35.17 21.91 3.70
CA GLY A 250 -35.72 20.80 2.92
C GLY A 250 -35.12 20.64 1.52
N LYS A 251 -34.11 21.46 1.16
CA LYS A 251 -33.43 21.41 -0.13
C LYS A 251 -32.25 20.45 -0.09
N SER A 252 -32.03 19.71 -1.16
CA SER A 252 -30.85 18.86 -1.33
C SER A 252 -29.99 19.38 -2.46
N ILE A 253 -28.68 19.42 -2.22
CA ILE A 253 -27.66 19.75 -3.23
C ILE A 253 -26.92 18.48 -3.57
N THR A 254 -26.88 18.15 -4.85
CA THR A 254 -26.13 16.97 -5.35
C THR A 254 -24.83 17.46 -5.98
N TYR A 255 -23.73 16.95 -5.46
CA TYR A 255 -22.38 17.12 -5.99
C TYR A 255 -21.99 15.86 -6.77
N GLY A 256 -21.46 15.98 -7.95
CA GLY A 256 -20.96 14.91 -8.83
C GLY A 256 -20.20 15.58 -9.97
N THR A 257 -19.48 14.91 -10.80
CA THR A 257 -19.07 13.53 -10.91
C THR A 257 -17.72 13.35 -10.22
N PHE A 258 -17.62 12.50 -9.20
CA PHE A 258 -16.35 12.30 -8.50
C PHE A 258 -15.44 11.41 -9.33
N ALA A 259 -14.15 11.80 -9.43
CA ALA A 259 -13.09 10.96 -9.97
C ALA A 259 -12.87 9.73 -9.07
N GLY A 260 -12.41 8.62 -9.66
CA GLY A 260 -12.14 7.40 -8.89
C GLY A 260 -13.40 6.74 -8.30
N SER A 261 -14.55 6.95 -8.91
CA SER A 261 -15.86 6.46 -8.43
C SER A 261 -15.96 4.93 -8.34
N ASN A 262 -15.08 4.18 -9.02
CA ASN A 262 -14.98 2.72 -8.98
C ASN A 262 -13.62 2.30 -8.40
N PRO A 263 -13.49 2.13 -7.07
CA PRO A 263 -12.24 1.68 -6.48
C PRO A 263 -11.98 0.20 -6.80
N ASP A 264 -10.75 -0.13 -7.21
CA ASP A 264 -10.31 -1.52 -7.49
C ASP A 264 -10.11 -2.32 -6.18
N ALA A 265 -9.65 -1.67 -5.12
CA ALA A 265 -9.37 -2.29 -3.83
C ALA A 265 -9.39 -1.25 -2.69
N ALA A 266 -9.43 -1.73 -1.46
CA ALA A 266 -9.36 -0.89 -0.27
C ALA A 266 -7.92 -0.74 0.22
N PHE A 267 -7.57 0.47 0.67
CA PHE A 267 -6.42 0.75 1.51
C PHE A 267 -6.90 1.22 2.88
N SER A 268 -6.62 0.43 3.93
CA SER A 268 -7.06 0.73 5.29
C SER A 268 -5.87 0.92 6.23
N VAL A 269 -5.92 1.96 7.03
CA VAL A 269 -4.94 2.24 8.10
C VAL A 269 -5.52 2.02 9.50
N GLY A 270 -6.74 1.51 9.61
CA GLY A 270 -7.43 1.29 10.87
C GLY A 270 -8.60 0.31 10.76
N SER A 271 -9.48 0.35 11.73
CA SER A 271 -10.77 -0.34 11.75
C SER A 271 -11.78 0.53 12.47
N ALA A 272 -13.07 0.18 12.38
CA ALA A 272 -14.14 0.92 13.04
C ALA A 272 -13.85 1.09 14.54
N GLY A 273 -13.89 2.33 15.04
CA GLY A 273 -13.52 2.72 16.40
C GLY A 273 -12.02 2.71 16.70
N ARG A 274 -11.17 2.51 15.70
CA ARG A 274 -9.70 2.53 15.78
C ARG A 274 -9.08 3.20 14.56
N GLU A 275 -9.65 4.33 14.18
CA GLU A 275 -9.20 5.15 13.06
C GLU A 275 -7.83 5.76 13.35
N ARG A 276 -7.07 6.06 12.28
CA ARG A 276 -5.75 6.70 12.36
C ARG A 276 -5.68 7.94 11.49
N GLN A 277 -4.98 8.94 11.98
CA GLN A 277 -4.61 10.09 11.16
C GLN A 277 -3.47 9.69 10.21
N ILE A 278 -3.59 10.11 8.96
CA ILE A 278 -2.47 10.05 8.01
C ILE A 278 -1.76 11.40 8.10
N GLN A 279 -0.53 11.40 8.61
CA GLN A 279 0.29 12.60 8.78
C GLN A 279 1.31 12.73 7.65
N ASN A 280 1.84 13.97 7.45
CA ASN A 280 2.86 14.28 6.44
C ASN A 280 2.38 14.01 5.01
N VAL A 281 1.08 14.19 4.77
CA VAL A 281 0.49 14.10 3.44
C VAL A 281 0.80 15.39 2.68
N ALA A 282 1.46 15.27 1.53
CA ALA A 282 1.68 16.38 0.61
C ALA A 282 0.35 16.91 0.08
N ALA A 283 0.32 18.18 -0.33
CA ALA A 283 -0.86 18.76 -0.97
C ALA A 283 -1.21 17.99 -2.25
N GLY A 284 -2.45 17.54 -2.34
CA GLY A 284 -2.99 16.87 -3.53
C GLY A 284 -3.38 17.86 -4.63
N ARG A 285 -3.47 17.40 -5.86
CA ARG A 285 -3.99 18.20 -6.97
C ARG A 285 -5.47 18.50 -6.76
N VAL A 286 -5.86 19.75 -6.94
CA VAL A 286 -7.26 20.17 -6.81
C VAL A 286 -7.85 20.37 -8.20
N THR A 287 -8.37 19.30 -8.78
CA THR A 287 -8.94 19.27 -10.14
C THR A 287 -10.13 18.33 -10.21
N ALA A 288 -10.95 18.46 -11.24
CA ALA A 288 -12.14 17.63 -11.42
C ALA A 288 -11.83 16.12 -11.59
N THR A 289 -10.60 15.78 -12.01
CA THR A 289 -10.19 14.39 -12.27
C THR A 289 -9.15 13.87 -11.28
N SER A 290 -8.79 14.66 -10.26
CA SER A 290 -7.81 14.25 -9.24
C SER A 290 -8.38 13.16 -8.34
N THR A 291 -7.52 12.19 -8.04
CA THR A 291 -7.74 11.15 -7.03
C THR A 291 -6.72 11.24 -5.89
N ASP A 292 -6.00 12.36 -5.81
CA ASP A 292 -5.02 12.58 -4.74
C ASP A 292 -5.73 12.86 -3.40
N ALA A 293 -5.09 12.48 -2.31
CA ALA A 293 -5.54 12.85 -0.98
C ALA A 293 -5.38 14.38 -0.76
N ILE A 294 -6.33 14.97 -0.07
CA ILE A 294 -6.31 16.40 0.33
C ILE A 294 -5.79 16.48 1.77
N ASN A 295 -4.84 17.38 2.04
CA ASN A 295 -4.39 17.66 3.40
C ASN A 295 -5.15 18.84 4.04
N GLY A 296 -5.00 18.97 5.37
CA GLY A 296 -5.72 19.98 6.13
C GLY A 296 -5.44 21.43 5.70
N SER A 297 -4.26 21.75 5.17
CA SER A 297 -3.94 23.10 4.70
C SER A 297 -4.72 23.52 3.46
N GLN A 298 -5.00 22.56 2.57
CA GLN A 298 -5.83 22.78 1.39
C GLN A 298 -7.29 23.04 1.78
N LEU A 299 -7.82 22.25 2.72
CA LEU A 299 -9.16 22.48 3.27
C LEU A 299 -9.24 23.81 4.02
N PHE A 300 -8.20 24.16 4.79
CA PHE A 300 -8.11 25.47 5.47
C PHE A 300 -8.14 26.61 4.47
N ALA A 301 -7.41 26.53 3.36
CA ALA A 301 -7.42 27.56 2.32
C ALA A 301 -8.82 27.76 1.74
N VAL A 302 -9.54 26.68 1.43
CA VAL A 302 -10.94 26.74 0.96
C VAL A 302 -11.86 27.31 2.03
N ALA A 303 -11.73 26.84 3.27
CA ALA A 303 -12.54 27.34 4.39
C ALA A 303 -12.30 28.84 4.65
N ASN A 304 -11.04 29.28 4.52
CA ASN A 304 -10.67 30.70 4.66
C ASN A 304 -11.27 31.57 3.55
N GLU A 305 -11.29 31.09 2.30
CA GLU A 305 -11.96 31.80 1.19
C GLU A 305 -13.48 31.84 1.38
N LEU A 306 -14.09 30.71 1.77
CA LEU A 306 -15.53 30.65 2.06
C LEU A 306 -15.92 31.51 3.29
N GLY A 307 -14.99 31.67 4.24
CA GLY A 307 -15.17 32.55 5.41
C GLY A 307 -14.93 34.02 5.14
N LYS A 308 -14.43 34.40 3.95
CA LYS A 308 -14.31 35.80 3.56
C LYS A 308 -15.71 36.40 3.42
N THR A 309 -16.10 37.14 4.41
CA THR A 309 -17.37 37.87 4.44
C THR A 309 -17.31 39.10 3.55
N TRP A 310 -18.38 39.39 2.83
CA TRP A 310 -18.50 40.67 2.19
C TRP A 310 -18.94 41.72 3.23
N LYS A 311 -18.58 42.96 2.98
CA LYS A 311 -18.98 44.08 3.88
C LYS A 311 -20.12 44.84 3.25
N ALA A 312 -21.20 44.96 3.99
CA ALA A 312 -22.27 45.92 3.67
C ALA A 312 -21.97 47.25 4.32
N ASN A 313 -22.01 48.29 3.56
CA ASN A 313 -21.89 49.67 4.05
C ASN A 313 -22.86 50.57 3.28
N ALA A 314 -23.44 51.53 3.96
CA ALA A 314 -24.21 52.59 3.33
C ALA A 314 -23.29 53.75 2.93
N GLY A 315 -23.42 54.25 1.69
CA GLY A 315 -22.64 55.37 1.18
C GLY A 315 -23.54 56.37 0.45
N GLY A 316 -23.06 57.58 0.27
CA GLY A 316 -23.79 58.65 -0.39
C GLY A 316 -24.52 59.60 0.58
N ASN A 317 -25.68 60.07 0.21
CA ASN A 317 -26.50 60.96 1.06
C ASN A 317 -27.14 60.19 2.22
N LEU A 318 -26.45 60.09 3.32
CA LEU A 318 -26.89 59.37 4.52
C LEU A 318 -27.64 60.31 5.48
N SER A 319 -28.77 59.85 6.01
CA SER A 319 -29.42 60.50 7.15
C SER A 319 -28.90 59.92 8.47
N GLY A 320 -27.57 59.91 8.68
CA GLY A 320 -26.91 59.32 9.85
C GLY A 320 -25.49 58.83 9.54
N SER A 321 -24.84 58.15 10.50
CA SER A 321 -23.50 57.57 10.34
C SER A 321 -23.59 56.18 9.72
N ALA A 322 -22.80 55.94 8.67
CA ALA A 322 -22.64 54.62 8.11
C ALA A 322 -21.60 53.80 8.91
N THR A 323 -21.91 52.56 9.21
CA THR A 323 -20.99 51.60 9.83
C THR A 323 -20.81 50.45 8.91
N SER A 324 -19.56 50.16 8.55
CA SER A 324 -19.24 48.94 7.76
C SER A 324 -19.46 47.72 8.62
N THR A 325 -20.36 46.82 8.20
CA THR A 325 -20.67 45.57 8.90
C THR A 325 -20.29 44.37 8.03
N GLN A 326 -19.69 43.38 8.64
CA GLN A 326 -19.45 42.09 7.97
C GLN A 326 -20.77 41.32 7.89
N VAL A 327 -21.04 40.74 6.73
CA VAL A 327 -22.15 39.80 6.51
C VAL A 327 -21.60 38.40 6.52
N MET A 328 -22.00 37.61 7.50
CA MET A 328 -21.58 36.23 7.70
C MET A 328 -22.50 35.26 6.93
N PRO A 329 -22.03 34.06 6.58
CA PRO A 329 -22.91 33.02 6.11
C PRO A 329 -24.03 32.70 7.12
N GLY A 330 -25.28 32.89 6.70
CA GLY A 330 -26.45 32.72 7.58
C GLY A 330 -27.06 34.00 8.08
N ASP A 331 -26.39 35.14 7.90
CA ASP A 331 -26.98 36.46 8.24
C ASP A 331 -28.11 36.80 7.26
N GLU A 332 -29.13 37.44 7.80
CA GLU A 332 -30.22 38.00 7.01
C GLU A 332 -29.83 39.43 6.57
N VAL A 333 -29.86 39.63 5.26
CA VAL A 333 -29.71 40.97 4.67
C VAL A 333 -31.07 41.49 4.22
N GLN A 334 -31.56 42.50 4.91
CA GLN A 334 -32.81 43.14 4.58
C GLN A 334 -32.59 44.28 3.58
N PHE A 335 -33.25 44.19 2.44
CA PHE A 335 -33.30 45.26 1.45
C PHE A 335 -34.54 46.11 1.69
N VAL A 336 -34.34 47.27 2.29
CA VAL A 336 -35.43 48.15 2.72
C VAL A 336 -35.63 49.29 1.71
N ALA A 337 -36.86 49.46 1.27
CA ALA A 337 -37.24 50.59 0.43
C ALA A 337 -37.41 51.87 1.26
N GLY A 338 -36.72 52.96 0.88
CA GLY A 338 -36.89 54.27 1.47
C GLY A 338 -38.19 54.97 1.05
N LYS A 339 -38.40 56.22 1.51
CA LYS A 339 -39.67 56.97 1.40
C LYS A 339 -40.34 56.95 0.00
N ASN A 340 -39.57 57.03 -1.06
CA ASN A 340 -40.06 57.15 -2.43
C ASN A 340 -39.93 55.87 -3.26
N LEU A 341 -39.52 54.78 -2.61
CA LEU A 341 -39.28 53.47 -3.23
C LEU A 341 -40.22 52.43 -2.62
N GLU A 342 -40.57 51.45 -3.40
CA GLU A 342 -41.10 50.20 -2.94
C GLU A 342 -40.19 49.08 -3.38
N VAL A 343 -40.08 48.01 -2.61
CA VAL A 343 -39.34 46.83 -2.93
C VAL A 343 -40.29 45.62 -3.01
N GLU A 344 -40.32 44.98 -4.13
CA GLU A 344 -41.02 43.71 -4.32
C GLU A 344 -40.00 42.57 -4.33
N GLN A 345 -40.25 41.55 -3.49
CA GLN A 345 -39.46 40.36 -3.47
C GLN A 345 -40.21 39.21 -4.16
N ASN A 346 -39.65 38.64 -5.21
CA ASN A 346 -40.20 37.50 -5.87
C ASN A 346 -39.33 36.30 -5.64
N LEU A 347 -39.83 35.25 -4.94
CA LEU A 347 -39.14 34.04 -4.57
C LEU A 347 -39.56 32.90 -5.55
N ALA A 348 -39.09 32.95 -6.78
CA ALA A 348 -39.24 31.80 -7.69
C ALA A 348 -38.17 30.75 -7.40
N THR A 349 -38.50 29.46 -7.62
CA THR A 349 -37.57 28.33 -7.42
C THR A 349 -36.26 28.55 -8.19
N GLY A 350 -35.16 28.75 -7.46
CA GLY A 350 -33.80 28.95 -8.03
C GLY A 350 -33.45 30.40 -8.35
N SER A 351 -34.36 31.38 -8.12
CA SER A 351 -34.06 32.82 -8.32
C SER A 351 -34.72 33.67 -7.24
N GLN A 352 -33.96 34.62 -6.70
CA GLN A 352 -34.50 35.65 -5.81
C GLN A 352 -34.40 36.98 -6.52
N LYS A 353 -35.57 37.61 -6.79
CA LYS A 353 -35.65 38.87 -7.48
C LYS A 353 -36.17 39.93 -6.53
N TYR A 354 -35.37 40.98 -6.32
CA TYR A 354 -35.79 42.19 -5.63
C TYR A 354 -36.02 43.27 -6.68
N THR A 355 -37.23 43.80 -6.74
CA THR A 355 -37.57 44.88 -7.66
C THR A 355 -37.82 46.14 -6.83
N TYR A 356 -37.03 47.15 -7.06
CA TYR A 356 -37.25 48.49 -6.50
C TYR A 356 -37.96 49.33 -7.56
N SER A 357 -39.08 49.85 -7.20
CA SER A 357 -39.82 50.77 -8.07
C SER A 357 -39.93 52.14 -7.35
N LEU A 358 -39.88 53.19 -8.14
CA LEU A 358 -40.31 54.47 -7.63
C LEU A 358 -41.82 54.38 -7.37
N LYS A 359 -42.26 54.86 -6.21
CA LYS A 359 -43.71 55.04 -5.99
C LYS A 359 -44.27 55.95 -7.06
N LYS A 360 -45.55 55.77 -7.36
CA LYS A 360 -46.27 56.60 -8.34
C LYS A 360 -46.12 58.11 -8.02
N ASP A 361 -46.08 58.44 -6.74
CA ASP A 361 -45.86 59.79 -6.26
C ASP A 361 -44.50 59.82 -5.57
N VAL A 362 -43.46 60.30 -6.27
CA VAL A 362 -42.12 60.56 -5.72
C VAL A 362 -42.16 61.86 -4.96
N ASP A 363 -42.34 61.81 -3.64
CA ASP A 363 -42.28 62.95 -2.76
C ASP A 363 -40.82 63.25 -2.33
N LEU A 364 -40.15 64.08 -3.08
CA LEU A 364 -38.79 64.60 -2.73
C LEU A 364 -38.77 65.68 -1.65
N GLY A 365 -39.94 66.01 -1.12
CA GLY A 365 -40.10 67.11 -0.20
C GLY A 365 -39.97 68.47 -0.87
N SER A 366 -40.21 69.55 -0.12
CA SER A 366 -40.26 70.94 -0.63
C SER A 366 -38.90 71.48 -1.13
N THR A 367 -37.79 70.80 -0.85
CA THR A 367 -36.41 71.21 -1.23
C THR A 367 -35.67 70.15 -2.06
N GLY A 368 -36.32 68.99 -2.32
CA GLY A 368 -35.71 67.93 -3.08
C GLY A 368 -35.68 68.16 -4.60
N SER A 369 -34.61 67.80 -5.28
CA SER A 369 -34.52 67.88 -6.73
C SER A 369 -33.94 66.59 -7.29
N LEU A 370 -34.59 66.04 -8.31
CA LEU A 370 -34.07 64.95 -9.12
C LEU A 370 -33.28 65.56 -10.29
N LYS A 371 -31.95 65.63 -10.19
CA LYS A 371 -31.11 66.06 -11.31
C LYS A 371 -30.81 64.87 -12.19
N VAL A 372 -31.32 64.83 -13.38
CA VAL A 372 -31.24 63.72 -14.29
C VAL A 372 -30.27 63.99 -15.46
N GLY A 373 -29.64 65.17 -15.58
CA GLY A 373 -28.64 65.46 -16.62
C GLY A 373 -29.01 64.85 -18.01
N PRO A 374 -28.12 64.13 -18.65
CA PRO A 374 -28.42 63.40 -19.88
C PRO A 374 -29.10 62.03 -19.65
N VAL A 375 -29.41 61.66 -18.40
CA VAL A 375 -30.03 60.39 -18.06
C VAL A 375 -31.55 60.54 -18.12
N THR A 376 -32.19 59.66 -18.87
CA THR A 376 -33.64 59.61 -18.99
C THR A 376 -34.20 58.42 -18.23
N ILE A 377 -35.11 58.61 -17.31
CA ILE A 377 -35.87 57.58 -16.62
C ILE A 377 -37.31 57.70 -17.08
N ASN A 378 -37.86 56.75 -17.82
CA ASN A 378 -39.21 56.74 -18.31
C ASN A 378 -39.79 55.30 -18.38
N ASN A 379 -40.94 55.12 -18.95
CA ASN A 379 -41.64 53.84 -19.09
C ASN A 379 -40.91 52.78 -19.97
N ASN A 380 -39.86 53.18 -20.70
CA ASN A 380 -39.06 52.26 -21.53
C ASN A 380 -37.77 51.81 -20.80
N GLY A 381 -37.53 52.28 -19.57
CA GLY A 381 -36.35 51.98 -18.77
C GLY A 381 -35.45 53.18 -18.48
N ILE A 382 -34.20 52.95 -18.18
CA ILE A 382 -33.19 53.98 -17.85
C ILE A 382 -32.15 54.02 -18.97
N ASP A 383 -32.04 55.17 -19.66
CA ASP A 383 -30.96 55.47 -20.59
C ASP A 383 -29.90 56.33 -19.87
N ALA A 384 -28.73 55.81 -19.72
CA ALA A 384 -27.60 56.51 -19.06
C ALA A 384 -26.89 57.52 -19.99
N GLY A 385 -27.32 57.67 -21.24
CA GLY A 385 -26.77 58.68 -22.16
C GLY A 385 -25.26 58.55 -22.40
N ASN A 386 -24.77 57.32 -22.58
CA ASN A 386 -23.30 57.03 -22.72
C ASN A 386 -22.42 57.48 -21.56
N LYS A 387 -22.96 57.64 -20.36
CA LYS A 387 -22.18 57.91 -19.16
C LYS A 387 -21.86 56.65 -18.39
N LYS A 388 -20.71 56.66 -17.70
CA LYS A 388 -20.31 55.58 -16.81
C LYS A 388 -21.27 55.48 -15.63
N ILE A 389 -21.69 54.29 -15.28
CA ILE A 389 -22.29 54.01 -13.98
C ILE A 389 -21.14 53.77 -13.02
N THR A 390 -20.96 54.70 -12.06
CA THR A 390 -19.87 54.67 -11.07
C THR A 390 -20.46 54.46 -9.67
N ASN A 391 -19.61 54.08 -8.70
CA ASN A 391 -19.98 53.82 -7.31
C ASN A 391 -20.95 52.65 -7.16
N VAL A 392 -20.82 51.63 -8.04
CA VAL A 392 -21.56 50.38 -7.91
C VAL A 392 -20.99 49.58 -6.74
N ALA A 393 -21.78 49.36 -5.71
CA ALA A 393 -21.43 48.44 -4.64
C ALA A 393 -21.18 47.04 -5.22
N PRO A 394 -20.35 46.19 -4.55
CA PRO A 394 -20.18 44.83 -5.02
C PRO A 394 -21.50 44.09 -5.16
N GLY A 395 -21.73 43.47 -6.30
CA GLY A 395 -22.92 42.64 -6.55
C GLY A 395 -22.99 41.45 -5.61
N THR A 396 -24.18 41.11 -5.16
CA THR A 396 -24.42 40.04 -4.17
C THR A 396 -25.36 38.92 -4.69
N ALA A 397 -26.05 39.22 -5.78
CA ALA A 397 -26.94 38.25 -6.43
C ALA A 397 -26.56 38.06 -7.92
N ASP A 398 -27.00 36.97 -8.52
CA ASP A 398 -26.67 36.59 -9.92
C ASP A 398 -27.08 37.64 -10.96
N THR A 399 -28.00 38.54 -10.59
CA THR A 399 -28.49 39.65 -11.43
C THR A 399 -27.86 40.98 -11.10
N ASP A 400 -26.96 41.06 -10.13
CA ASP A 400 -26.28 42.29 -9.75
C ASP A 400 -25.15 42.62 -10.72
N ALA A 401 -24.98 43.89 -11.00
CA ALA A 401 -23.83 44.36 -11.77
C ALA A 401 -22.55 44.18 -10.96
N ALA A 402 -21.65 43.36 -11.46
CA ALA A 402 -20.34 43.20 -10.85
C ALA A 402 -19.46 44.42 -11.10
N ASN A 403 -18.79 44.94 -10.06
CA ASN A 403 -17.78 45.96 -10.24
C ASN A 403 -16.39 45.34 -10.53
N VAL A 404 -15.46 46.16 -11.04
CA VAL A 404 -14.12 45.72 -11.46
C VAL A 404 -13.32 45.11 -10.30
N SER A 405 -13.58 45.45 -9.06
CA SER A 405 -12.87 44.88 -7.89
C SER A 405 -13.30 43.45 -7.62
N GLN A 406 -14.56 43.09 -7.83
CA GLN A 406 -15.06 41.73 -7.68
C GLN A 406 -14.48 40.80 -8.75
N VAL A 407 -14.38 41.27 -9.99
CA VAL A 407 -13.73 40.53 -11.08
C VAL A 407 -12.24 40.31 -10.76
N LYS A 408 -11.58 41.26 -10.08
CA LYS A 408 -10.18 41.10 -9.66
C LYS A 408 -10.00 40.23 -8.42
N ALA A 409 -11.01 40.08 -7.56
CA ALA A 409 -10.95 39.29 -6.34
C ALA A 409 -11.20 37.80 -6.56
N ALA A 410 -11.80 37.44 -7.68
CA ALA A 410 -12.04 36.02 -8.05
C ALA A 410 -10.73 35.35 -8.55
N LYS A 411 -9.72 35.34 -7.68
CA LYS A 411 -8.41 34.76 -8.03
C LYS A 411 -8.18 33.46 -7.26
N THR A 412 -8.04 32.40 -8.00
CA THR A 412 -7.64 31.11 -7.45
C THR A 412 -6.11 30.97 -7.48
N THR A 413 -5.52 30.55 -6.40
CA THR A 413 -4.09 30.21 -6.31
C THR A 413 -3.89 28.72 -6.05
N VAL A 414 -2.94 28.16 -6.72
CA VAL A 414 -2.52 26.78 -6.50
C VAL A 414 -1.05 26.79 -6.10
N SER A 415 -0.71 26.16 -4.99
CA SER A 415 0.66 26.08 -4.48
C SER A 415 0.98 24.68 -3.93
N SER A 416 2.26 24.38 -3.88
CA SER A 416 2.81 23.19 -3.21
C SER A 416 3.93 23.65 -2.27
N ASP A 417 3.86 23.24 -0.99
CA ASP A 417 4.77 23.72 0.05
C ASP A 417 6.09 22.95 0.15
N ASP A 418 6.14 21.72 -0.34
CA ASP A 418 7.26 20.80 -0.17
C ASP A 418 8.05 20.48 -1.46
N ASN A 419 7.71 21.13 -2.58
CA ASN A 419 8.29 20.88 -3.90
C ASN A 419 8.21 19.42 -4.41
N SER A 420 7.39 18.57 -3.77
CA SER A 420 7.09 17.22 -4.28
C SER A 420 6.19 17.26 -5.52
N ILE A 421 5.51 18.38 -5.69
CA ILE A 421 4.67 18.67 -6.85
C ILE A 421 5.19 19.92 -7.54
N THR A 422 5.54 19.83 -8.80
CA THR A 422 5.84 20.97 -9.65
C THR A 422 4.54 21.50 -10.24
N VAL A 423 4.22 22.76 -9.92
CA VAL A 423 3.08 23.49 -10.47
C VAL A 423 3.58 24.38 -11.61
N THR A 424 3.19 24.11 -12.83
CA THR A 424 3.52 24.97 -13.99
C THR A 424 2.29 25.73 -14.42
N GLU A 425 2.34 27.06 -14.23
CA GLU A 425 1.27 27.96 -14.66
C GLU A 425 1.50 28.40 -16.10
N THR A 426 0.50 28.22 -16.94
CA THR A 426 0.45 28.79 -18.30
C THR A 426 -0.81 29.62 -18.49
N THR A 427 -0.71 30.73 -19.22
CA THR A 427 -1.88 31.53 -19.53
C THR A 427 -2.31 31.26 -20.96
N LYS A 428 -3.55 30.80 -21.15
CA LYS A 428 -4.15 30.58 -22.47
C LYS A 428 -4.50 31.91 -23.16
N PRO A 429 -4.69 31.92 -24.48
CA PRO A 429 -5.00 33.15 -25.23
C PRO A 429 -6.31 33.86 -24.79
N ASP A 430 -7.23 33.15 -24.18
CA ASP A 430 -8.50 33.64 -23.62
C ASP A 430 -8.36 34.24 -22.20
N GLY A 431 -7.16 34.24 -21.64
CA GLY A 431 -6.84 34.78 -20.31
C GLY A 431 -7.01 33.80 -19.16
N HIS A 432 -7.47 32.57 -19.38
CA HIS A 432 -7.56 31.55 -18.35
C HIS A 432 -6.19 31.05 -17.91
N LYS A 433 -6.07 30.73 -16.64
CA LYS A 433 -4.88 30.09 -16.08
C LYS A 433 -5.01 28.58 -16.15
N ASN A 434 -4.02 27.95 -16.75
CA ASN A 434 -3.89 26.48 -16.76
C ASN A 434 -2.74 26.09 -15.84
N TYR A 435 -3.00 25.14 -14.94
CA TYR A 435 -2.01 24.64 -13.99
C TYR A 435 -1.73 23.18 -14.29
N ASP A 436 -0.53 22.92 -14.79
CA ASP A 436 0.00 21.56 -14.97
C ASP A 436 0.74 21.13 -13.72
N LEU A 437 0.35 19.99 -13.19
CA LEU A 437 0.89 19.44 -11.95
C LEU A 437 1.60 18.11 -12.22
N SER A 438 2.90 18.05 -11.92
CA SER A 438 3.68 16.83 -12.01
C SER A 438 4.30 16.46 -10.67
N VAL A 439 4.22 15.19 -10.32
CA VAL A 439 4.81 14.66 -9.08
C VAL A 439 6.24 14.23 -9.36
N ASP A 440 7.21 14.78 -8.61
CA ASP A 440 8.59 14.32 -8.64
C ASP A 440 8.76 13.14 -7.65
N VAL A 441 8.60 11.94 -8.18
CA VAL A 441 8.72 10.70 -7.38
C VAL A 441 10.11 10.51 -6.75
N THR A 442 11.13 11.26 -7.19
CA THR A 442 12.47 11.15 -6.62
C THR A 442 12.61 11.86 -5.28
N LYS A 443 11.69 12.76 -4.97
CA LYS A 443 11.62 13.54 -3.72
C LYS A 443 10.70 12.94 -2.65
N LEU A 444 10.02 11.85 -2.95
CA LEU A 444 9.22 11.13 -1.96
C LEU A 444 10.15 10.54 -0.90
N ASP A 445 9.83 10.77 0.37
CA ASP A 445 10.63 10.40 1.52
C ASP A 445 10.99 8.90 1.54
N ALA A 446 12.12 8.57 2.20
CA ALA A 446 12.65 7.21 2.32
C ALA A 446 11.65 6.22 2.92
N ALA A 447 10.71 6.68 3.76
CA ALA A 447 9.59 5.88 4.27
C ALA A 447 8.65 5.37 3.16
N ASN A 448 8.53 6.10 2.06
CA ASN A 448 7.74 5.71 0.90
C ASN A 448 8.53 4.90 -0.15
N LYS A 449 9.86 4.75 0.02
CA LYS A 449 10.66 3.86 -0.84
C LYS A 449 10.34 2.38 -0.62
N SER A 450 9.66 2.03 0.47
CA SER A 450 9.10 0.69 0.67
C SER A 450 7.95 0.35 -0.31
N LEU A 451 7.44 1.33 -1.04
CA LEU A 451 6.53 1.12 -2.17
C LEU A 451 7.20 0.41 -3.37
N SER A 452 8.51 0.17 -3.33
CA SER A 452 9.21 -0.63 -4.34
C SER A 452 8.68 -2.07 -4.46
N ASN A 453 7.90 -2.54 -3.47
CA ASN A 453 7.26 -3.85 -3.48
C ASN A 453 5.77 -3.82 -3.91
N ILE A 454 5.24 -2.67 -4.30
CA ILE A 454 3.93 -2.61 -4.96
C ILE A 454 4.08 -3.28 -6.32
N ASN A 455 3.26 -4.30 -6.58
CA ASN A 455 3.23 -5.01 -7.85
C ASN A 455 3.00 -4.05 -9.05
N ASN A 456 3.18 -4.55 -10.27
CA ASN A 456 3.03 -3.77 -11.51
C ASN A 456 1.74 -2.94 -11.63
N ALA A 457 0.67 -3.30 -10.90
CA ALA A 457 -0.57 -2.53 -10.85
C ALA A 457 -0.42 -1.25 -10.01
N GLY A 458 0.25 -1.32 -8.85
CA GLY A 458 0.58 -0.15 -8.03
C GLY A 458 1.52 0.82 -8.74
N ASN A 459 2.55 0.30 -9.42
CA ASN A 459 3.45 1.11 -10.26
C ASN A 459 2.72 1.79 -11.42
N LYS A 460 1.69 1.15 -11.98
CA LYS A 460 0.87 1.73 -13.05
C LYS A 460 -0.02 2.86 -12.54
N VAL A 461 -0.54 2.77 -11.32
CA VAL A 461 -1.30 3.85 -10.68
C VAL A 461 -0.40 5.06 -10.43
N ILE A 462 0.78 4.87 -9.83
CA ILE A 462 1.75 5.94 -9.58
C ILE A 462 2.24 6.58 -10.88
N SER A 463 2.52 5.79 -11.92
CA SER A 463 2.94 6.30 -13.23
C SER A 463 1.82 7.03 -13.98
N ASN A 464 0.55 6.65 -13.78
CA ASN A 464 -0.59 7.34 -14.37
C ASN A 464 -0.89 8.67 -13.66
N ILE A 465 -0.67 8.75 -12.35
CA ILE A 465 -0.72 10.02 -11.60
C ILE A 465 0.34 11.00 -12.13
N ALA A 466 1.56 10.53 -12.40
CA ALA A 466 2.65 11.35 -12.91
C ALA A 466 2.48 11.83 -14.38
N ARG A 467 1.55 11.27 -15.14
CA ARG A 467 1.43 11.50 -16.58
C ARG A 467 0.20 12.29 -17.05
N LYS A 468 -0.75 12.60 -16.14
CA LYS A 468 -1.93 13.39 -16.51
C LYS A 468 -1.72 14.87 -16.21
N SER A 469 -1.50 15.68 -17.24
CA SER A 469 -1.73 17.12 -17.19
C SER A 469 -3.25 17.36 -17.10
N ILE A 470 -3.64 18.30 -16.27
CA ILE A 470 -5.04 18.60 -16.02
C ILE A 470 -5.24 20.09 -16.20
N ASP A 471 -6.14 20.44 -17.11
CA ASP A 471 -6.58 21.81 -17.29
C ASP A 471 -7.51 22.22 -16.14
N VAL A 472 -7.08 23.20 -15.35
CA VAL A 472 -7.93 23.87 -14.38
C VAL A 472 -8.45 25.14 -15.03
N VAL A 473 -9.73 25.23 -15.23
CA VAL A 473 -10.42 26.47 -15.61
C VAL A 473 -10.81 27.17 -14.31
N ALA A 474 -10.16 28.29 -14.04
CA ALA A 474 -10.49 29.16 -12.92
C ALA A 474 -11.71 30.04 -13.22
#